data_4450c87997374474f7f7e80c38b09f6b
#
_entry.id   4450c87997374474f7f7e80c38b09f6b
#
_cell.length_a   1.000
_cell.length_b   1.000
_cell.length_c   1.000
_cell.angle_alpha   90.00
_cell.angle_beta   90.00
_cell.angle_gamma   90.00
#
_symmetry.space_group_name_H-M   'P 1'
#
loop_
_entity.id
_entity.type
_entity.pdbx_description
1 polymer ?
#
loop_
_entity_poly.entity_id
_entity_poly.type
_entity_poly.pdbx_seq_one_letter_code
_entity_poly.pdbx_strand_id
1 'polypeptide(L)'
;YGIEIKATPKRGGYVRGVSVRDCTASRLLVHTVPYNDDGEAAPRQPVFSHLSFERLTLTGRGLRDGSFENVEPIELAGFDAPGHELRDVVLDGITVENETGTMTLPVQFCRGLTIRDLTCTARK
;
A
#
# COMPACT_ATOMS: atom_id res chain seq x y z
N TYR A 1 -2.69 -4.42 -12.49
CA TYR A 1 -2.21 -5.14 -11.37
C TYR A 1 -1.20 -4.36 -10.57
N GLY A 2 -1.19 -4.60 -9.25
CA GLY A 2 -0.48 -3.75 -8.34
C GLY A 2 0.47 -4.49 -7.42
N ILE A 3 1.14 -3.73 -6.60
CA ILE A 3 1.94 -4.22 -5.48
C ILE A 3 1.02 -4.19 -4.27
N GLU A 4 0.81 -5.34 -3.63
CA GLU A 4 -0.12 -5.43 -2.53
C GLU A 4 0.45 -6.24 -1.38
N ILE A 5 0.40 -5.66 -0.18
CA ILE A 5 0.67 -6.33 1.09
C ILE A 5 -0.62 -6.23 1.88
N LYS A 6 -1.21 -7.37 2.17
CA LYS A 6 -2.52 -7.39 2.86
C LYS A 6 -2.61 -8.51 3.88
N ALA A 7 -3.44 -8.29 4.88
CA ALA A 7 -3.84 -9.32 5.81
C ALA A 7 -5.16 -8.93 6.46
N THR A 8 -5.82 -9.91 7.09
CA THR A 8 -7.01 -9.63 7.89
C THR A 8 -6.60 -9.40 9.34
N PRO A 9 -7.41 -8.69 10.13
CA PRO A 9 -7.15 -8.55 11.57
C PRO A 9 -7.10 -9.88 12.32
N LYS A 10 -7.62 -10.95 11.73
CA LYS A 10 -7.68 -12.28 12.35
C LYS A 10 -6.41 -13.09 12.14
N ARG A 11 -5.49 -12.63 11.32
CA ARG A 11 -4.19 -13.29 11.12
C ARG A 11 -3.19 -12.75 12.13
N GLY A 12 -2.18 -13.56 12.42
CA GLY A 12 -1.05 -13.14 13.23
C GLY A 12 0.19 -12.97 12.37
N GLY A 13 1.34 -12.89 13.03
CA GLY A 13 2.62 -12.80 12.36
C GLY A 13 3.00 -11.40 11.93
N TYR A 14 3.83 -11.32 10.89
CA TYR A 14 4.34 -10.03 10.44
C TYR A 14 4.80 -10.10 8.98
N VAL A 15 4.86 -8.93 8.36
CA VAL A 15 5.60 -8.70 7.12
C VAL A 15 6.64 -7.64 7.44
N ARG A 16 7.90 -7.95 7.20
CA ARG A 16 9.00 -7.07 7.61
C ARG A 16 10.16 -7.15 6.63
N GLY A 17 10.77 -6.01 6.37
CA GLY A 17 11.99 -5.97 5.59
C GLY A 17 11.76 -6.19 4.09
N VAL A 18 10.64 -5.73 3.55
CA VAL A 18 10.35 -5.82 2.14
C VAL A 18 10.85 -4.58 1.42
N SER A 19 11.57 -4.79 0.33
CA SER A 19 12.05 -3.71 -0.53
C SER A 19 11.60 -3.97 -1.96
N VAL A 20 10.92 -3.00 -2.55
CA VAL A 20 10.45 -3.05 -3.94
C VAL A 20 11.01 -1.84 -4.65
N ARG A 21 11.67 -2.04 -5.78
CA ARG A 21 12.27 -0.93 -6.52
C ARG A 21 12.28 -1.16 -8.03
N ASP A 22 12.36 -0.06 -8.76
CA ASP A 22 12.54 -0.07 -10.21
C ASP A 22 11.43 -0.85 -10.93
N CYS A 23 10.18 -0.59 -10.54
CA CYS A 23 9.00 -1.29 -11.06
C CYS A 23 7.97 -0.30 -11.57
N THR A 24 7.15 -0.79 -12.50
CA THR A 24 5.92 -0.12 -12.92
C THR A 24 4.74 -1.00 -12.53
N ALA A 25 3.76 -0.41 -11.87
CA ALA A 25 2.58 -1.12 -11.42
C ALA A 25 1.35 -0.20 -11.47
N SER A 26 0.17 -0.75 -11.26
CA SER A 26 -1.02 0.08 -11.22
C SER A 26 -1.17 0.80 -9.88
N ARG A 27 -0.92 0.10 -8.78
CA ARG A 27 -1.14 0.62 -7.42
C ARG A 27 -0.11 0.07 -6.46
N LEU A 28 0.04 0.75 -5.33
CA LEU A 28 0.76 0.27 -4.16
C LEU A 28 -0.21 0.26 -2.98
N LEU A 29 -0.51 -0.93 -2.48
CA LEU A 29 -1.45 -1.10 -1.38
C LEU A 29 -0.77 -1.83 -0.21
N VAL A 30 -0.81 -1.22 0.95
CA VAL A 30 -0.46 -1.88 2.21
C VAL A 30 -1.69 -1.69 3.09
N HIS A 31 -2.49 -2.74 3.28
CA HIS A 31 -3.79 -2.55 3.87
C HIS A 31 -4.33 -3.79 4.57
N THR A 32 -5.39 -3.57 5.32
CA THR A 32 -6.16 -4.63 5.94
C THR A 32 -7.36 -4.97 5.06
N VAL A 33 -7.78 -6.22 5.11
CA VAL A 33 -8.98 -6.67 4.41
C VAL A 33 -9.94 -7.32 5.41
N PRO A 34 -11.26 -7.21 5.20
CA PRO A 34 -12.23 -7.67 6.20
C PRO A 34 -12.49 -9.17 6.20
N TYR A 35 -12.11 -9.88 5.16
CA TYR A 35 -12.40 -11.30 5.04
C TYR A 35 -11.27 -12.17 5.58
N ASN A 36 -11.62 -13.35 6.01
CA ASN A 36 -10.67 -14.38 6.44
C ASN A 36 -11.27 -15.73 6.09
N ASP A 37 -10.65 -16.41 5.13
CA ASP A 37 -11.14 -17.69 4.61
C ASP A 37 -10.49 -18.90 5.28
N ASP A 38 -9.53 -18.71 6.18
CA ASP A 38 -8.60 -19.76 6.58
C ASP A 38 -8.63 -20.08 8.08
N GLY A 39 -9.80 -20.37 8.60
CA GLY A 39 -9.90 -20.95 9.93
C GLY A 39 -9.94 -19.95 11.08
N GLU A 40 -9.40 -20.34 12.22
CA GLU A 40 -9.53 -19.59 13.45
C GLU A 40 -8.66 -18.33 13.47
N ALA A 41 -9.12 -17.33 14.21
CA ALA A 41 -8.39 -16.10 14.41
C ALA A 41 -7.14 -16.36 15.25
N ALA A 42 -6.02 -15.72 14.86
CA ALA A 42 -4.84 -15.67 15.70
C ALA A 42 -5.08 -14.77 16.91
N PRO A 43 -4.34 -14.98 18.01
CA PRO A 43 -4.55 -14.17 19.22
C PRO A 43 -4.11 -12.71 19.06
N ARG A 44 -3.34 -12.39 18.04
CA ARG A 44 -2.86 -11.02 17.77
C ARG A 44 -3.01 -10.67 16.32
N GLN A 45 -3.26 -9.40 16.06
CA GLN A 45 -3.26 -8.87 14.70
C GLN A 45 -1.86 -8.87 14.11
N PRO A 46 -1.72 -8.90 12.77
CA PRO A 46 -0.42 -8.83 12.12
C PRO A 46 0.25 -7.47 12.32
N VAL A 47 1.55 -7.43 12.02
CA VAL A 47 2.33 -6.18 11.99
C VAL A 47 3.05 -6.08 10.66
N PHE A 48 2.92 -4.94 9.99
CA PHE A 48 3.71 -4.62 8.81
C PHE A 48 4.75 -3.56 9.16
N SER A 49 6.03 -3.82 8.87
CA SER A 49 7.09 -2.89 9.22
C SER A 49 8.29 -2.98 8.29
N HIS A 50 9.08 -1.90 8.25
CA HIS A 50 10.33 -1.84 7.48
C HIS A 50 10.09 -2.14 6.01
N LEU A 51 9.22 -1.35 5.39
CA LEU A 51 8.87 -1.48 3.98
C LEU A 51 9.48 -0.31 3.22
N SER A 52 10.16 -0.61 2.13
CA SER A 52 10.82 0.40 1.30
C SER A 52 10.36 0.26 -0.14
N PHE A 53 9.88 1.36 -0.72
CA PHE A 53 9.41 1.42 -2.09
C PHE A 53 10.16 2.53 -2.80
N GLU A 54 10.99 2.17 -3.78
CA GLU A 54 11.90 3.09 -4.43
C GLU A 54 11.77 3.05 -5.95
N ARG A 55 11.78 4.22 -6.56
CA ARG A 55 11.76 4.36 -8.02
C ARG A 55 10.64 3.53 -8.67
N LEU A 56 9.43 3.78 -8.22
CA LEU A 56 8.24 3.13 -8.77
C LEU A 56 7.49 4.11 -9.67
N THR A 57 6.91 3.58 -10.74
CA THR A 57 5.93 4.29 -11.55
C THR A 57 4.59 3.62 -11.37
N LEU A 58 3.60 4.39 -10.93
CA LEU A 58 2.25 3.89 -10.65
C LEU A 58 1.28 4.55 -11.62
N THR A 59 0.44 3.74 -12.26
CA THR A 59 -0.48 4.26 -13.28
C THR A 59 -1.83 4.70 -12.71
N GLY A 60 -2.16 4.30 -11.48
CA GLY A 60 -3.45 4.65 -10.88
C GLY A 60 -4.64 4.11 -11.64
N ARG A 61 -4.50 2.98 -12.31
CA ARG A 61 -5.57 2.32 -13.04
C ARG A 61 -5.89 0.99 -12.41
N GLY A 62 -7.15 0.81 -12.05
CA GLY A 62 -7.65 -0.45 -11.54
C GLY A 62 -8.66 -1.07 -12.47
N LEU A 63 -8.81 -2.39 -12.41
CA LEU A 63 -9.81 -3.11 -13.18
C LEU A 63 -11.04 -3.34 -12.30
N ARG A 64 -12.20 -2.89 -12.77
CA ARG A 64 -13.47 -3.13 -12.12
C ARG A 64 -14.51 -3.49 -13.15
N ASP A 65 -15.19 -4.62 -12.94
CA ASP A 65 -16.27 -5.09 -13.81
C ASP A 65 -15.87 -5.13 -15.29
N GLY A 66 -14.64 -5.57 -15.58
CA GLY A 66 -14.14 -5.68 -16.94
C GLY A 66 -13.63 -4.39 -17.56
N SER A 67 -13.68 -3.28 -16.82
CA SER A 67 -13.25 -1.97 -17.34
C SER A 67 -12.15 -1.39 -16.46
N PHE A 68 -11.21 -0.68 -17.08
CA PHE A 68 -10.21 0.07 -16.32
C PHE A 68 -10.80 1.39 -15.86
N GLU A 69 -10.52 1.75 -14.62
CA GLU A 69 -10.91 3.03 -14.07
C GLU A 69 -9.77 3.64 -13.24
N ASN A 70 -9.89 4.93 -12.98
CA ASN A 70 -8.94 5.64 -12.15
C ASN A 70 -9.16 5.25 -10.68
N VAL A 71 -8.10 4.82 -10.01
CA VAL A 71 -8.16 4.40 -8.61
C VAL A 71 -7.06 5.09 -7.82
N GLU A 72 -7.18 5.10 -6.50
CA GLU A 72 -6.12 5.62 -5.64
C GLU A 72 -4.83 4.84 -5.87
N PRO A 73 -3.74 5.52 -6.25
CA PRO A 73 -2.49 4.82 -6.57
C PRO A 73 -1.75 4.28 -5.36
N ILE A 74 -1.90 4.90 -4.20
CA ILE A 74 -1.20 4.49 -2.98
C ILE A 74 -2.19 4.50 -1.82
N GLU A 75 -2.19 3.41 -1.06
CA GLU A 75 -2.93 3.33 0.19
C GLU A 75 -2.06 2.63 1.22
N LEU A 76 -1.89 3.25 2.38
CA LEU A 76 -1.08 2.71 3.47
C LEU A 76 -1.95 2.62 4.73
N ALA A 77 -2.15 1.42 5.23
CA ALA A 77 -2.93 1.22 6.44
C ALA A 77 -2.38 0.08 7.27
N GLY A 78 -2.11 0.35 8.52
CA GLY A 78 -1.80 -0.67 9.51
C GLY A 78 -3.05 -1.15 10.23
N PHE A 79 -2.87 -1.73 11.39
CA PHE A 79 -3.96 -2.24 12.22
C PHE A 79 -4.23 -1.29 13.37
N ASP A 80 -5.50 -1.12 13.70
CA ASP A 80 -5.94 -0.27 14.81
C ASP A 80 -5.76 -1.04 16.13
N ALA A 81 -4.50 -1.21 16.52
CA ALA A 81 -4.16 -1.85 17.78
C ALA A 81 -2.80 -1.34 18.23
N PRO A 82 -2.61 -1.02 19.51
CA PRO A 82 -1.31 -0.55 20.01
C PRO A 82 -0.20 -1.55 19.69
N GLY A 83 0.88 -1.07 19.09
CA GLY A 83 2.00 -1.91 18.67
C GLY A 83 1.81 -2.63 17.35
N HIS A 84 0.66 -2.49 16.69
CA HIS A 84 0.37 -3.14 15.41
C HIS A 84 0.14 -2.15 14.27
N GLU A 85 0.48 -0.88 14.48
CA GLU A 85 0.47 0.12 13.42
C GLU A 85 1.52 -0.24 12.37
N LEU A 86 1.27 0.16 11.13
CA LEU A 86 2.27 0.10 10.07
C LEU A 86 3.47 0.96 10.46
N ARG A 87 4.70 0.45 10.31
CA ARG A 87 5.91 1.13 10.79
C ARG A 87 7.02 1.19 9.77
N ASP A 88 7.74 2.30 9.80
CA ASP A 88 9.01 2.46 9.09
C ASP A 88 8.86 2.17 7.61
N VAL A 89 8.01 2.96 6.97
CA VAL A 89 7.75 2.89 5.54
C VAL A 89 8.49 4.03 4.85
N VAL A 90 9.19 3.71 3.78
CA VAL A 90 9.88 4.69 2.94
C VAL A 90 9.29 4.66 1.54
N LEU A 91 8.88 5.81 1.05
CA LEU A 91 8.51 6.03 -0.35
C LEU A 91 9.54 7.00 -0.93
N ASP A 92 10.33 6.53 -1.89
CA ASP A 92 11.43 7.33 -2.47
C ASP A 92 11.43 7.24 -3.98
N GLY A 93 11.24 8.37 -4.65
CA GLY A 93 11.24 8.39 -6.11
C GLY A 93 9.99 7.76 -6.71
N ILE A 94 8.84 8.05 -6.15
CA ILE A 94 7.56 7.52 -6.65
C ILE A 94 6.99 8.50 -7.66
N THR A 95 6.72 8.02 -8.86
CA THR A 95 6.07 8.79 -9.92
C THR A 95 4.70 8.19 -10.18
N VAL A 96 3.66 8.99 -10.03
CA VAL A 96 2.29 8.59 -10.36
C VAL A 96 1.93 9.26 -11.67
N GLU A 97 1.52 8.47 -12.65
CA GLU A 97 1.07 8.95 -13.96
C GLU A 97 -0.36 8.47 -14.15
N ASN A 98 -1.32 9.25 -13.69
CA ASN A 98 -2.73 8.89 -13.76
C ASN A 98 -3.49 9.82 -14.75
N GLU A 99 -4.79 9.67 -14.81
CA GLU A 99 -5.58 10.42 -15.79
C GLU A 99 -5.73 11.90 -15.42
N THR A 100 -5.75 12.21 -14.14
CA THR A 100 -6.08 13.56 -13.67
C THR A 100 -4.87 14.40 -13.30
N GLY A 101 -3.73 13.79 -13.01
CA GLY A 101 -2.58 14.49 -12.44
C GLY A 101 -2.76 14.85 -10.98
N THR A 102 -3.76 14.30 -10.34
CA THR A 102 -4.03 14.51 -8.90
C THR A 102 -4.24 13.19 -8.20
N MET A 103 -3.96 13.15 -6.92
CA MET A 103 -4.15 11.97 -6.10
C MET A 103 -4.37 12.37 -4.65
N THR A 104 -4.95 11.46 -3.89
CA THR A 104 -4.88 11.50 -2.44
C THR A 104 -3.94 10.40 -1.96
N LEU A 105 -3.45 10.52 -0.75
CA LEU A 105 -2.58 9.52 -0.13
C LEU A 105 -3.21 9.11 1.20
N PRO A 106 -4.14 8.14 1.18
CA PRO A 106 -4.73 7.65 2.42
C PRO A 106 -3.70 6.93 3.28
N VAL A 107 -3.51 7.39 4.51
CA VAL A 107 -2.61 6.78 5.47
C VAL A 107 -3.36 6.65 6.79
N GLN A 108 -3.44 5.43 7.33
CA GLN A 108 -4.11 5.15 8.60
C GLN A 108 -3.25 4.22 9.46
N PHE A 109 -3.24 4.47 10.76
CA PHE A 109 -2.53 3.62 11.70
C PHE A 109 -1.09 3.35 11.27
N CYS A 110 -0.33 4.42 11.06
CA CYS A 110 1.03 4.35 10.55
C CYS A 110 1.95 5.22 11.39
N ARG A 111 3.15 4.72 11.66
CA ARG A 111 4.23 5.43 12.34
C ARG A 111 5.50 5.36 11.52
N GLY A 112 6.18 6.50 11.39
CA GLY A 112 7.47 6.51 10.72
C GLY A 112 7.39 6.41 9.21
N LEU A 113 6.48 7.16 8.60
CA LEU A 113 6.42 7.28 7.15
C LEU A 113 7.38 8.36 6.67
N THR A 114 8.27 7.99 5.75
CA THR A 114 9.20 8.90 5.09
C THR A 114 8.87 8.96 3.61
N ILE A 115 8.69 10.16 3.09
CA ILE A 115 8.40 10.37 1.67
C ILE A 115 9.48 11.27 1.09
N ARG A 116 10.13 10.82 0.00
CA ARG A 116 11.09 11.59 -0.78
C ARG A 116 10.72 11.51 -2.25
N ASP A 117 10.64 12.65 -2.92
CA ASP A 117 10.39 12.71 -4.37
C ASP A 117 9.15 11.93 -4.80
N LEU A 118 8.00 12.34 -4.30
CA LEU A 118 6.71 11.84 -4.78
C LEU A 118 6.12 12.87 -5.73
N THR A 119 5.88 12.47 -6.98
CA THR A 119 5.28 13.33 -7.99
C THR A 119 4.06 12.67 -8.62
N CYS A 120 3.09 13.49 -8.99
CA CYS A 120 1.89 13.01 -9.65
C CYS A 120 1.62 13.88 -10.88
N THR A 121 1.56 13.25 -12.06
CA THR A 121 1.36 13.95 -13.32
C THR A 121 0.22 13.30 -14.10
N ALA A 122 -0.42 14.12 -14.95
CA ALA A 122 -1.43 13.59 -15.84
C ALA A 122 -0.80 12.81 -16.97
N ARG A 123 -1.39 11.69 -17.30
CA ARG A 123 -0.98 10.87 -18.43
C ARG A 123 -1.33 11.58 -19.73
N LYS A 124 -0.43 11.57 -20.66
CA LYS A 124 -0.67 12.17 -21.98
C LYS A 124 -1.33 11.20 -22.92
#